data_7b01f492771b01bb3f295daaf231bff5
#
_entry.id   7b01f492771b01bb3f295daaf231bff5
#
_cell.length_a   1.000
_cell.length_b   1.000
_cell.length_c   1.000
_cell.angle_alpha   90.00
_cell.angle_beta   90.00
_cell.angle_gamma   90.00
#
_symmetry.space_group_name_H-M   'P 1'
#
loop_
_entity.id
_entity.type
_entity.pdbx_description
1 polymer ?
#
loop_
_entity_poly.entity_id
_entity_poly.type
_entity_poly.pdbx_seq_one_letter_code
_entity_poly.pdbx_strand_id
1 'polypeptide(L)'
;MSTPETLGGAQMHGAVSGVADHLAEDDAHALAVARRLVARLGDWPARRWQLAEPRPPRLPEHEIYRHISRDARHASDNREIVLRLVDDSAFDEFKPLYGDTLMCGFARINGFAVAILANRGVLFSESALKATHFIDLACKRDVPLLFLADVTGFMVGREAERGGIAKAGAKFITAMASANVPKYTVITGGSYGAGYLAMCGRAFRPHAMFMWPNARAAIMGPEQAATTLALVREQILQRSGQTWSDAEREAFKQPIRDEYERFASAYNFASRLWIDGVLDPLETRPALTLLLEAASRTPSEATRLGVMRM
;
A
#
# COMPACT_ATOMS: atom_id res chain seq x y z
N MET A 1 -21.22 1.15 48.44
CA MET A 1 -21.19 1.05 46.97
C MET A 1 -19.77 0.72 46.54
N SER A 2 -19.57 -0.28 45.73
CA SER A 2 -18.25 -0.61 45.17
C SER A 2 -17.86 0.45 44.14
N THR A 3 -16.61 0.86 44.14
CA THR A 3 -16.07 1.68 43.05
C THR A 3 -15.72 0.79 41.83
N PRO A 4 -15.65 1.33 40.60
CA PRO A 4 -15.21 0.55 39.44
C PRO A 4 -13.88 -0.15 39.68
N GLU A 5 -12.95 0.50 40.37
CA GLU A 5 -11.62 -0.05 40.67
C GLU A 5 -11.68 -1.21 41.67
N THR A 6 -12.50 -1.15 42.69
CA THR A 6 -12.65 -2.26 43.63
C THR A 6 -13.47 -3.43 43.09
N LEU A 7 -14.28 -3.17 42.04
CA LEU A 7 -15.09 -4.21 41.39
C LEU A 7 -14.33 -4.96 40.28
N GLY A 8 -13.56 -4.25 39.48
CA GLY A 8 -12.90 -4.82 38.29
C GLY A 8 -11.60 -4.12 37.90
N GLY A 9 -10.93 -3.43 38.83
CA GLY A 9 -9.65 -2.78 38.57
C GLY A 9 -8.50 -3.74 38.38
N ALA A 10 -7.45 -3.27 37.74
CA ALA A 10 -6.27 -4.05 37.40
C ALA A 10 -5.58 -4.64 38.64
N GLN A 11 -5.51 -3.86 39.73
CA GLN A 11 -4.93 -4.30 40.98
C GLN A 11 -5.75 -5.46 41.62
N MET A 12 -7.06 -5.37 41.60
CA MET A 12 -7.93 -6.42 42.10
C MET A 12 -7.80 -7.70 41.29
N HIS A 13 -7.75 -7.60 39.97
CA HIS A 13 -7.60 -8.77 39.10
C HIS A 13 -6.20 -9.36 39.13
N GLY A 14 -5.16 -8.58 39.34
CA GLY A 14 -3.79 -9.07 39.46
C GLY A 14 -3.48 -9.69 40.82
N ALA A 15 -3.99 -9.08 41.92
CA ALA A 15 -3.59 -9.48 43.26
C ALA A 15 -4.64 -10.37 44.01
N VAL A 16 -5.92 -10.25 43.69
CA VAL A 16 -7.00 -10.93 44.42
C VAL A 16 -7.66 -12.02 43.60
N SER A 17 -8.16 -11.72 42.42
CA SER A 17 -8.87 -12.75 41.61
C SER A 17 -7.95 -13.60 40.74
N GLY A 18 -6.72 -13.12 40.48
CA GLY A 18 -5.77 -13.84 39.63
C GLY A 18 -6.18 -13.95 38.14
N VAL A 19 -7.11 -13.13 37.68
CA VAL A 19 -7.55 -13.11 36.27
C VAL A 19 -6.50 -12.48 35.36
N ALA A 20 -5.74 -11.50 35.89
CA ALA A 20 -4.65 -10.86 35.17
C ALA A 20 -3.30 -11.48 35.58
N ASP A 21 -2.54 -12.02 34.61
CA ASP A 21 -1.24 -12.64 34.86
C ASP A 21 -0.14 -11.62 35.13
N HIS A 22 -0.28 -10.41 34.61
CA HIS A 22 0.68 -9.34 34.74
C HIS A 22 0.00 -7.99 34.98
N LEU A 23 0.55 -7.20 35.88
CA LEU A 23 0.16 -5.83 36.12
C LEU A 23 1.26 -4.91 35.58
N ALA A 24 0.88 -3.98 34.70
CA ALA A 24 1.77 -2.96 34.17
C ALA A 24 1.42 -1.59 34.77
N GLU A 25 2.45 -0.76 34.97
CA GLU A 25 2.31 0.57 35.52
C GLU A 25 1.79 1.57 34.48
N ASP A 26 2.19 1.38 33.22
CA ASP A 26 1.82 2.17 32.05
C ASP A 26 1.91 1.35 30.76
N ASP A 27 1.59 1.96 29.61
CA ASP A 27 1.61 1.32 28.30
C ASP A 27 3.03 0.88 27.90
N ALA A 28 4.07 1.65 28.25
CA ALA A 28 5.46 1.32 27.94
C ALA A 28 5.88 0.07 28.73
N HIS A 29 5.52 -0.01 30.01
CA HIS A 29 5.75 -1.21 30.83
C HIS A 29 4.96 -2.41 30.30
N ALA A 30 3.71 -2.24 29.89
CA ALA A 30 2.91 -3.32 29.29
C ALA A 30 3.58 -3.88 28.03
N LEU A 31 4.07 -3.03 27.15
CA LEU A 31 4.84 -3.43 25.94
C LEU A 31 6.16 -4.14 26.30
N ALA A 32 6.86 -3.67 27.33
CA ALA A 32 8.09 -4.32 27.82
C ALA A 32 7.82 -5.74 28.38
N VAL A 33 6.71 -5.90 29.13
CA VAL A 33 6.24 -7.20 29.63
C VAL A 33 5.91 -8.12 28.43
N ALA A 34 5.13 -7.65 27.49
CA ALA A 34 4.75 -8.42 26.30
C ALA A 34 5.98 -8.89 25.51
N ARG A 35 6.96 -8.01 25.27
CA ARG A 35 8.23 -8.37 24.60
C ARG A 35 9.02 -9.43 25.37
N ARG A 36 9.09 -9.35 26.71
CA ARG A 36 9.73 -10.38 27.54
C ARG A 36 9.03 -11.73 27.43
N LEU A 37 7.70 -11.75 27.41
CA LEU A 37 6.90 -12.97 27.27
C LEU A 37 7.16 -13.61 25.91
N VAL A 38 7.08 -12.84 24.82
CA VAL A 38 7.36 -13.34 23.47
C VAL A 38 8.81 -13.86 23.34
N ALA A 39 9.79 -13.18 23.95
CA ALA A 39 11.19 -13.65 23.94
C ALA A 39 11.40 -15.03 24.61
N ARG A 40 10.46 -15.47 25.45
CA ARG A 40 10.51 -16.78 26.14
C ARG A 40 9.80 -17.91 25.40
N LEU A 41 9.18 -17.64 24.24
CA LEU A 41 8.44 -18.65 23.49
C LEU A 41 9.34 -19.69 22.79
N GLY A 42 10.64 -19.57 22.93
CA GLY A 42 11.61 -20.52 22.37
C GLY A 42 12.10 -20.15 20.98
N ASP A 43 12.70 -21.15 20.31
CA ASP A 43 13.34 -20.92 19.01
C ASP A 43 12.32 -20.66 17.91
N TRP A 44 12.65 -19.73 17.04
CA TRP A 44 11.85 -19.43 15.86
C TRP A 44 12.01 -20.54 14.81
N PRO A 45 10.97 -20.86 14.04
CA PRO A 45 11.08 -21.77 12.91
C PRO A 45 12.21 -21.36 11.96
N ALA A 46 12.84 -22.34 11.32
CA ALA A 46 13.85 -22.05 10.29
C ALA A 46 13.25 -21.21 9.16
N ARG A 47 14.07 -20.31 8.57
CA ARG A 47 13.65 -19.53 7.41
C ARG A 47 13.40 -20.44 6.22
N ARG A 48 12.30 -20.21 5.52
CA ARG A 48 11.95 -20.93 4.28
C ARG A 48 12.70 -20.42 3.05
N TRP A 49 13.21 -19.19 3.11
CA TRP A 49 13.98 -18.58 2.02
C TRP A 49 15.48 -18.57 2.34
N GLN A 50 16.29 -18.80 1.29
CA GLN A 50 17.72 -18.57 1.37
C GLN A 50 17.98 -17.06 1.26
N LEU A 51 18.73 -16.51 2.20
CA LEU A 51 19.15 -15.12 2.17
C LEU A 51 20.50 -15.00 1.47
N ALA A 52 20.63 -13.97 0.63
CA ALA A 52 21.94 -13.49 0.22
C ALA A 52 22.55 -12.63 1.33
N GLU A 53 23.83 -12.32 1.19
CA GLU A 53 24.50 -11.37 2.06
C GLU A 53 23.82 -10.00 1.94
N PRO A 54 23.35 -9.39 3.04
CA PRO A 54 22.73 -8.08 3.03
C PRO A 54 23.70 -7.01 2.54
N ARG A 55 23.24 -6.14 1.65
CA ARG A 55 24.04 -5.03 1.13
C ARG A 55 23.24 -3.72 1.19
N PRO A 56 23.89 -2.60 1.54
CA PRO A 56 23.21 -1.31 1.45
C PRO A 56 22.96 -0.94 -0.02
N PRO A 57 22.03 -0.02 -0.29
CA PRO A 57 21.94 0.64 -1.59
C PRO A 57 23.25 1.35 -1.93
N ARG A 58 23.61 1.40 -3.21
CA ARG A 58 24.75 2.19 -3.69
C ARG A 58 24.43 3.67 -3.76
N LEU A 59 23.18 3.99 -4.03
CA LEU A 59 22.69 5.37 -4.05
C LEU A 59 22.37 5.83 -2.62
N PRO A 60 22.67 7.09 -2.25
CA PRO A 60 22.42 7.58 -0.90
C PRO A 60 20.93 7.51 -0.53
N GLU A 61 20.60 6.78 0.52
CA GLU A 61 19.22 6.54 0.96
C GLU A 61 18.49 7.84 1.28
N HIS A 62 19.16 8.81 1.92
CA HIS A 62 18.57 10.10 2.31
C HIS A 62 18.14 10.97 1.13
N GLU A 63 18.66 10.71 -0.08
CA GLU A 63 18.22 11.41 -1.28
C GLU A 63 16.85 10.97 -1.78
N ILE A 64 16.24 9.93 -1.19
CA ILE A 64 14.88 9.46 -1.55
C ILE A 64 13.87 10.61 -1.55
N TYR A 65 14.01 11.58 -0.64
CA TYR A 65 13.11 12.74 -0.55
C TYR A 65 13.12 13.65 -1.80
N ARG A 66 14.20 13.64 -2.58
CA ARG A 66 14.30 14.43 -3.83
C ARG A 66 13.43 13.86 -4.94
N HIS A 67 13.08 12.58 -4.84
CA HIS A 67 12.33 11.84 -5.86
C HIS A 67 10.85 11.70 -5.52
N ILE A 68 10.43 12.22 -4.37
CA ILE A 68 9.04 12.24 -3.93
C ILE A 68 8.38 13.52 -4.41
N SER A 69 7.27 13.38 -5.14
CA SER A 69 6.49 14.53 -5.55
C SER A 69 5.80 15.19 -4.35
N ARG A 70 5.90 16.52 -4.27
CA ARG A 70 5.15 17.32 -3.29
C ARG A 70 3.72 17.62 -3.75
N ASP A 71 3.45 17.43 -5.04
CA ASP A 71 2.14 17.64 -5.65
C ASP A 71 1.55 16.29 -6.07
N ALA A 72 0.44 15.90 -5.43
CA ALA A 72 -0.24 14.63 -5.70
C ALA A 72 -0.77 14.49 -7.15
N ARG A 73 -0.72 15.57 -7.95
CA ARG A 73 -1.04 15.55 -9.39
C ARG A 73 0.11 15.04 -10.26
N HIS A 74 1.31 14.97 -9.71
CA HIS A 74 2.51 14.51 -10.39
C HIS A 74 3.03 13.26 -9.70
N ALA A 75 3.28 12.21 -10.47
CA ALA A 75 3.85 10.98 -9.94
C ALA A 75 5.30 11.22 -9.46
N SER A 76 5.66 10.53 -8.38
CA SER A 76 7.03 10.44 -7.90
C SER A 76 7.92 9.65 -8.86
N ASP A 77 9.23 9.86 -8.81
CA ASP A 77 10.16 9.02 -9.57
C ASP A 77 10.38 7.68 -8.85
N ASN A 78 9.42 6.78 -9.05
CA ASN A 78 9.44 5.47 -8.40
C ASN A 78 10.64 4.60 -8.80
N ARG A 79 11.31 4.87 -9.93
CA ARG A 79 12.56 4.18 -10.28
C ARG A 79 13.68 4.55 -9.33
N GLU A 80 13.88 5.85 -9.12
CA GLU A 80 14.87 6.36 -8.20
C GLU A 80 14.57 5.99 -6.74
N ILE A 81 13.28 5.91 -6.39
CA ILE A 81 12.84 5.41 -5.09
C ILE A 81 13.24 3.93 -4.91
N VAL A 82 12.91 3.06 -5.88
CA VAL A 82 13.27 1.64 -5.83
C VAL A 82 14.78 1.45 -5.66
N LEU A 83 15.60 2.18 -6.43
CA LEU A 83 17.06 2.06 -6.39
C LEU A 83 17.66 2.46 -5.03
N ARG A 84 16.95 3.26 -4.22
CA ARG A 84 17.36 3.63 -2.84
C ARG A 84 16.81 2.72 -1.76
N LEU A 85 15.91 1.81 -2.12
CA LEU A 85 15.36 0.81 -1.18
C LEU A 85 16.04 -0.56 -1.30
N VAL A 86 16.59 -0.89 -2.48
CA VAL A 86 17.08 -2.24 -2.78
C VAL A 86 18.59 -2.37 -2.62
N ASP A 87 19.03 -3.58 -2.32
CA ASP A 87 20.45 -3.94 -2.16
C ASP A 87 21.24 -3.63 -3.42
N ASP A 88 22.44 -3.05 -3.26
CA ASP A 88 23.33 -2.64 -4.36
C ASP A 88 22.69 -1.67 -5.37
N SER A 89 21.51 -1.08 -5.07
CA SER A 89 20.68 -0.36 -6.04
C SER A 89 20.40 -1.19 -7.30
N ALA A 90 20.32 -2.51 -7.15
CA ALA A 90 20.17 -3.44 -8.25
C ALA A 90 18.70 -3.85 -8.42
N PHE A 91 18.13 -3.52 -9.58
CA PHE A 91 16.76 -3.84 -9.95
C PHE A 91 16.72 -4.50 -11.32
N ASP A 92 16.34 -5.78 -11.37
CA ASP A 92 16.22 -6.56 -12.60
C ASP A 92 14.81 -6.40 -13.17
N GLU A 93 14.66 -5.43 -14.09
CA GLU A 93 13.37 -5.03 -14.63
C GLU A 93 12.82 -6.02 -15.66
N PHE A 94 11.64 -6.53 -15.39
CA PHE A 94 10.88 -7.41 -16.29
C PHE A 94 10.13 -6.62 -17.34
N LYS A 95 10.32 -6.95 -18.62
CA LYS A 95 9.69 -6.32 -19.79
C LYS A 95 9.79 -4.78 -19.77
N PRO A 96 10.98 -4.18 -19.73
CA PRO A 96 11.14 -2.73 -19.61
C PRO A 96 10.53 -1.92 -20.75
N LEU A 97 10.39 -2.52 -21.94
CA LEU A 97 9.84 -1.87 -23.14
C LEU A 97 8.32 -2.07 -23.30
N TYR A 98 7.66 -2.83 -22.42
CA TYR A 98 6.23 -3.12 -22.52
C TYR A 98 5.51 -2.70 -21.25
N GLY A 99 4.39 -1.95 -21.38
CA GLY A 99 3.63 -1.47 -20.26
C GLY A 99 4.48 -0.61 -19.32
N ASP A 100 5.17 0.39 -19.86
CA ASP A 100 6.21 1.20 -19.24
C ASP A 100 5.72 2.09 -18.09
N THR A 101 4.39 2.30 -17.98
CA THR A 101 3.79 3.02 -16.86
C THR A 101 3.72 2.20 -15.56
N LEU A 102 4.11 0.92 -15.60
CA LEU A 102 4.29 0.07 -14.45
C LEU A 102 5.63 -0.66 -14.54
N MET A 103 6.54 -0.37 -13.64
CA MET A 103 7.76 -1.16 -13.47
C MET A 103 7.44 -2.44 -12.70
N CYS A 104 7.95 -3.56 -13.20
CA CYS A 104 7.94 -4.84 -12.52
C CYS A 104 9.36 -5.40 -12.53
N GLY A 105 9.87 -5.91 -11.44
CA GLY A 105 11.22 -6.48 -11.44
C GLY A 105 11.58 -7.17 -10.13
N PHE A 106 12.64 -7.97 -10.18
CA PHE A 106 13.19 -8.63 -9.01
C PHE A 106 14.34 -7.81 -8.43
N ALA A 107 14.41 -7.82 -7.11
CA ALA A 107 15.47 -7.16 -6.35
C ALA A 107 15.73 -7.90 -5.03
N ARG A 108 16.57 -7.33 -4.19
CA ARG A 108 16.75 -7.76 -2.80
C ARG A 108 16.59 -6.60 -1.85
N ILE A 109 16.05 -6.88 -0.68
CA ILE A 109 16.00 -5.96 0.46
C ILE A 109 16.63 -6.68 1.64
N ASN A 110 17.77 -6.20 2.08
CA ASN A 110 18.53 -6.78 3.18
C ASN A 110 18.75 -8.32 3.02
N GLY A 111 19.11 -8.74 1.81
CA GLY A 111 19.33 -10.13 1.42
C GLY A 111 18.09 -10.91 1.00
N PHE A 112 16.88 -10.46 1.36
CA PHE A 112 15.62 -11.11 0.97
C PHE A 112 15.27 -10.81 -0.49
N ALA A 113 14.98 -11.83 -1.27
CA ALA A 113 14.45 -11.65 -2.61
C ALA A 113 13.04 -11.03 -2.54
N VAL A 114 12.76 -10.05 -3.38
CA VAL A 114 11.47 -9.37 -3.49
C VAL A 114 11.09 -9.14 -4.94
N ALA A 115 9.81 -9.25 -5.26
CA ALA A 115 9.24 -8.92 -6.55
C ALA A 115 8.49 -7.58 -6.42
N ILE A 116 8.99 -6.54 -7.06
CA ILE A 116 8.52 -5.17 -6.92
C ILE A 116 7.64 -4.79 -8.10
N LEU A 117 6.46 -4.21 -7.81
CA LEU A 117 5.59 -3.54 -8.77
C LEU A 117 5.51 -2.07 -8.36
N ALA A 118 5.97 -1.16 -9.19
CA ALA A 118 6.01 0.28 -8.91
C ALA A 118 5.42 1.09 -10.07
N ASN A 119 4.45 1.95 -9.77
CA ASN A 119 3.81 2.77 -10.79
C ASN A 119 4.71 3.89 -11.32
N ARG A 120 4.48 4.24 -12.57
CA ARG A 120 5.03 5.43 -13.24
C ARG A 120 3.91 6.27 -13.88
N GLY A 121 2.74 6.31 -13.25
CA GLY A 121 1.56 7.05 -13.73
C GLY A 121 0.32 6.18 -13.86
N VAL A 122 -0.48 6.44 -14.89
CA VAL A 122 -1.75 5.76 -15.18
C VAL A 122 -1.51 4.31 -15.61
N LEU A 123 -2.38 3.39 -15.20
CA LEU A 123 -2.34 1.99 -15.64
C LEU A 123 -3.08 1.82 -16.97
N PHE A 124 -2.39 1.27 -17.96
CA PHE A 124 -2.93 0.86 -19.25
C PHE A 124 -3.17 -0.65 -19.31
N SER A 125 -3.79 -1.13 -20.39
CA SER A 125 -4.01 -2.57 -20.61
C SER A 125 -2.71 -3.37 -20.60
N GLU A 126 -1.67 -2.85 -21.23
CA GLU A 126 -0.32 -3.44 -21.31
C GLU A 126 0.32 -3.54 -19.93
N SER A 127 0.19 -2.48 -19.11
CA SER A 127 0.69 -2.46 -17.74
C SER A 127 -0.01 -3.52 -16.88
N ALA A 128 -1.32 -3.66 -17.02
CA ALA A 128 -2.10 -4.67 -16.31
C ALA A 128 -1.73 -6.10 -16.73
N LEU A 129 -1.51 -6.35 -18.02
CA LEU A 129 -1.06 -7.66 -18.52
C LEU A 129 0.37 -7.97 -18.07
N LYS A 130 1.29 -6.99 -18.10
CA LYS A 130 2.65 -7.11 -17.55
C LYS A 130 2.63 -7.51 -16.08
N ALA A 131 1.82 -6.80 -15.25
CA ALA A 131 1.65 -7.09 -13.84
C ALA A 131 1.12 -8.51 -13.60
N THR A 132 0.09 -8.91 -14.35
CA THR A 132 -0.52 -10.24 -14.25
C THR A 132 0.53 -11.35 -14.46
N HIS A 133 1.33 -11.24 -15.52
CA HIS A 133 2.40 -12.21 -15.82
C HIS A 133 3.50 -12.18 -14.76
N PHE A 134 3.91 -10.99 -14.32
CA PHE A 134 4.97 -10.85 -13.32
C PHE A 134 4.57 -11.44 -11.96
N ILE A 135 3.34 -11.23 -11.53
CA ILE A 135 2.80 -11.81 -10.28
C ILE A 135 2.81 -13.35 -10.37
N ASP A 136 2.40 -13.93 -11.51
CA ASP A 136 2.47 -15.39 -11.71
C ASP A 136 3.90 -15.91 -11.55
N LEU A 137 4.88 -15.23 -12.16
CA LEU A 137 6.28 -15.59 -12.02
C LEU A 137 6.80 -15.50 -10.58
N ALA A 138 6.44 -14.43 -9.86
CA ALA A 138 6.81 -14.24 -8.47
C ALA A 138 6.21 -15.34 -7.57
N CYS A 139 4.93 -15.65 -7.76
CA CYS A 139 4.24 -16.70 -7.02
C CYS A 139 4.85 -18.09 -7.25
N LYS A 140 5.20 -18.42 -8.49
CA LYS A 140 5.85 -19.69 -8.83
C LYS A 140 7.26 -19.85 -8.23
N ARG A 141 7.91 -18.73 -7.92
CA ARG A 141 9.24 -18.70 -7.28
C ARG A 141 9.17 -18.52 -5.75
N ASP A 142 7.98 -18.47 -5.17
CA ASP A 142 7.75 -18.15 -3.74
C ASP A 142 8.45 -16.85 -3.31
N VAL A 143 8.40 -15.80 -4.15
CA VAL A 143 9.00 -14.51 -3.88
C VAL A 143 7.92 -13.53 -3.41
N PRO A 144 8.10 -12.84 -2.26
CA PRO A 144 7.18 -11.83 -1.77
C PRO A 144 6.96 -10.70 -2.77
N LEU A 145 5.73 -10.16 -2.80
CA LEU A 145 5.33 -9.05 -3.64
C LEU A 145 5.38 -7.73 -2.85
N LEU A 146 6.06 -6.74 -3.38
CA LEU A 146 6.07 -5.36 -2.89
C LEU A 146 5.40 -4.44 -3.91
N PHE A 147 4.34 -3.78 -3.51
CA PHE A 147 3.63 -2.77 -4.30
C PHE A 147 4.03 -1.38 -3.82
N LEU A 148 4.67 -0.59 -4.66
CA LEU A 148 4.92 0.83 -4.44
C LEU A 148 3.88 1.61 -5.24
N ALA A 149 2.85 2.10 -4.56
CA ALA A 149 1.68 2.67 -5.20
C ALA A 149 1.77 4.20 -5.28
N ASP A 150 1.83 4.69 -6.52
CA ASP A 150 1.63 6.11 -6.87
C ASP A 150 0.80 6.14 -8.17
N VAL A 151 -0.50 5.82 -8.03
CA VAL A 151 -1.40 5.52 -9.15
C VAL A 151 -2.62 6.44 -9.13
N THR A 152 -2.83 7.15 -10.23
CA THR A 152 -4.02 7.98 -10.42
C THR A 152 -5.25 7.17 -10.82
N GLY A 153 -5.07 5.95 -11.32
CA GLY A 153 -6.12 5.04 -11.76
C GLY A 153 -5.75 4.26 -13.01
N PHE A 154 -6.70 3.50 -13.53
CA PHE A 154 -6.62 2.97 -14.89
C PHE A 154 -6.99 4.05 -15.89
N MET A 155 -6.43 3.96 -17.11
CA MET A 155 -6.82 4.83 -18.20
C MET A 155 -8.32 4.67 -18.48
N VAL A 156 -8.98 5.81 -18.65
CA VAL A 156 -10.41 5.89 -18.96
C VAL A 156 -10.60 6.47 -20.37
N GLY A 157 -11.71 6.14 -20.98
CA GLY A 157 -12.09 6.68 -22.28
C GLY A 157 -12.36 5.61 -23.33
N ARG A 158 -12.96 6.03 -24.43
CA ARG A 158 -13.46 5.15 -25.47
C ARG A 158 -12.42 4.17 -26.03
N GLU A 159 -11.22 4.65 -26.26
CA GLU A 159 -10.14 3.82 -26.83
C GLU A 159 -9.58 2.82 -25.80
N ALA A 160 -9.47 3.21 -24.53
CA ALA A 160 -9.08 2.30 -23.46
C ALA A 160 -10.10 1.18 -23.27
N GLU A 161 -11.40 1.51 -23.27
CA GLU A 161 -12.48 0.52 -23.15
C GLU A 161 -12.49 -0.44 -24.34
N ARG A 162 -12.38 0.07 -25.58
CA ARG A 162 -12.27 -0.75 -26.78
C ARG A 162 -11.02 -1.63 -26.79
N GLY A 163 -9.91 -1.12 -26.25
CA GLY A 163 -8.64 -1.85 -26.06
C GLY A 163 -8.72 -2.94 -24.98
N GLY A 164 -9.84 -3.04 -24.26
CA GLY A 164 -10.08 -4.10 -23.26
C GLY A 164 -9.46 -3.84 -21.90
N ILE A 165 -9.33 -2.57 -21.49
CA ILE A 165 -8.79 -2.17 -20.19
C ILE A 165 -9.49 -2.85 -19.01
N ALA A 166 -10.82 -2.99 -19.05
CA ALA A 166 -11.58 -3.66 -18.00
C ALA A 166 -11.19 -5.13 -17.86
N LYS A 167 -11.02 -5.84 -18.98
CA LYS A 167 -10.60 -7.24 -19.00
C LYS A 167 -9.14 -7.41 -18.55
N ALA A 168 -8.23 -6.55 -18.99
CA ALA A 168 -6.84 -6.57 -18.59
C ALA A 168 -6.69 -6.24 -17.09
N GLY A 169 -7.40 -5.21 -16.61
CA GLY A 169 -7.45 -4.84 -15.20
C GLY A 169 -8.01 -5.95 -14.31
N ALA A 170 -9.07 -6.63 -14.74
CA ALA A 170 -9.63 -7.78 -14.03
C ALA A 170 -8.59 -8.91 -13.88
N LYS A 171 -7.78 -9.20 -14.90
CA LYS A 171 -6.70 -10.20 -14.81
C LYS A 171 -5.65 -9.81 -13.76
N PHE A 172 -5.23 -8.53 -13.77
CA PHE A 172 -4.27 -8.03 -12.79
C PHE A 172 -4.79 -8.17 -11.36
N ILE A 173 -6.03 -7.72 -11.11
CA ILE A 173 -6.66 -7.82 -9.78
C ILE A 173 -6.81 -9.30 -9.37
N THR A 174 -7.21 -10.18 -10.29
CA THR A 174 -7.35 -11.61 -10.01
C THR A 174 -6.01 -12.25 -9.66
N ALA A 175 -4.94 -11.98 -10.43
CA ALA A 175 -3.60 -12.49 -10.14
C ALA A 175 -3.12 -12.04 -8.75
N MET A 176 -3.26 -10.75 -8.45
CA MET A 176 -2.86 -10.16 -7.18
C MET A 176 -3.71 -10.72 -6.01
N ALA A 177 -5.03 -10.84 -6.18
CA ALA A 177 -5.93 -11.35 -5.15
C ALA A 177 -5.67 -12.82 -4.83
N SER A 178 -5.32 -13.63 -5.85
CA SER A 178 -5.06 -15.07 -5.72
C SER A 178 -3.63 -15.40 -5.26
N ALA A 179 -2.74 -14.40 -5.20
CA ALA A 179 -1.36 -14.60 -4.76
C ALA A 179 -1.31 -14.93 -3.27
N ASN A 180 -0.72 -16.08 -2.92
CA ASN A 180 -0.53 -16.54 -1.53
C ASN A 180 0.86 -16.20 -0.98
N VAL A 181 1.79 -15.70 -1.80
CA VAL A 181 3.05 -15.15 -1.31
C VAL A 181 2.79 -13.89 -0.46
N PRO A 182 3.65 -13.56 0.51
CA PRO A 182 3.50 -12.33 1.27
C PRO A 182 3.39 -11.11 0.36
N LYS A 183 2.43 -10.23 0.67
CA LYS A 183 2.15 -9.00 -0.08
C LYS A 183 2.33 -7.81 0.84
N TYR A 184 3.09 -6.83 0.41
CA TYR A 184 3.33 -5.57 1.12
C TYR A 184 2.97 -4.41 0.21
N THR A 185 2.31 -3.40 0.75
CA THR A 185 1.94 -2.20 0.01
C THR A 185 2.49 -0.98 0.72
N VAL A 186 3.18 -0.13 -0.01
CA VAL A 186 3.58 1.21 0.43
C VAL A 186 3.00 2.21 -0.55
N ILE A 187 2.11 3.08 -0.08
CA ILE A 187 1.58 4.18 -0.87
C ILE A 187 2.57 5.33 -0.76
N THR A 188 3.27 5.62 -1.85
CA THR A 188 4.35 6.61 -1.94
C THR A 188 3.87 7.97 -2.42
N GLY A 189 2.69 8.01 -3.06
CA GLY A 189 2.07 9.21 -3.61
C GLY A 189 0.55 9.06 -3.68
N GLY A 190 -0.04 9.29 -4.86
CA GLY A 190 -1.46 9.10 -5.07
C GLY A 190 -1.86 7.61 -5.15
N SER A 191 -3.06 7.23 -4.69
CA SER A 191 -3.58 5.88 -4.89
C SER A 191 -5.11 5.91 -4.92
N TYR A 192 -5.68 5.85 -6.13
CA TYR A 192 -7.10 6.13 -6.32
C TYR A 192 -7.85 5.00 -7.02
N GLY A 193 -9.11 4.80 -6.59
CA GLY A 193 -10.11 3.97 -7.25
C GLY A 193 -9.68 2.53 -7.51
N ALA A 194 -9.91 2.05 -8.74
CA ALA A 194 -9.52 0.71 -9.15
C ALA A 194 -7.99 0.51 -9.20
N GLY A 195 -7.20 1.59 -9.37
CA GLY A 195 -5.74 1.57 -9.27
C GLY A 195 -5.27 1.21 -7.87
N TYR A 196 -5.89 1.79 -6.83
CA TYR A 196 -5.64 1.42 -5.44
C TYR A 196 -5.91 -0.07 -5.20
N LEU A 197 -7.01 -0.60 -5.75
CA LEU A 197 -7.34 -2.02 -5.63
C LEU A 197 -6.30 -2.90 -6.34
N ALA A 198 -5.93 -2.57 -7.57
CA ALA A 198 -4.96 -3.33 -8.37
C ALA A 198 -3.57 -3.37 -7.72
N MET A 199 -3.14 -2.29 -7.07
CA MET A 199 -1.88 -2.19 -6.33
C MET A 199 -1.99 -2.75 -4.91
N CYS A 200 -2.79 -3.78 -4.72
CA CYS A 200 -2.98 -4.49 -3.47
C CYS A 200 -3.48 -3.60 -2.32
N GLY A 201 -4.62 -2.92 -2.56
CA GLY A 201 -5.31 -2.14 -1.53
C GLY A 201 -5.79 -3.02 -0.35
N ARG A 202 -6.22 -2.39 0.74
CA ARG A 202 -6.56 -3.07 2.00
C ARG A 202 -7.56 -4.21 1.86
N ALA A 203 -8.51 -4.12 0.92
CA ALA A 203 -9.50 -5.16 0.65
C ALA A 203 -8.88 -6.51 0.24
N PHE A 204 -7.66 -6.53 -0.29
CA PHE A 204 -6.93 -7.72 -0.71
C PHE A 204 -5.92 -8.22 0.33
N ARG A 205 -6.03 -7.73 1.55
CA ARG A 205 -5.30 -8.21 2.73
C ARG A 205 -3.78 -8.31 2.51
N PRO A 206 -3.10 -7.18 2.17
CA PRO A 206 -1.64 -7.18 2.26
C PRO A 206 -1.21 -7.56 3.69
N HIS A 207 -0.07 -8.21 3.84
CA HIS A 207 0.51 -8.56 5.14
C HIS A 207 0.87 -7.32 5.95
N ALA A 208 1.23 -6.25 5.25
CA ALA A 208 1.29 -4.89 5.81
C ALA A 208 1.04 -3.87 4.72
N MET A 209 0.44 -2.74 5.12
CA MET A 209 0.14 -1.61 4.25
C MET A 209 0.54 -0.31 4.94
N PHE A 210 1.41 0.44 4.32
CA PHE A 210 1.91 1.72 4.83
C PHE A 210 1.60 2.86 3.87
N MET A 211 1.59 4.06 4.40
CA MET A 211 1.56 5.30 3.62
C MET A 211 2.71 6.21 4.04
N TRP A 212 3.31 6.89 3.10
CA TRP A 212 4.18 8.02 3.42
C TRP A 212 3.35 9.25 3.80
N PRO A 213 3.91 10.22 4.55
CA PRO A 213 3.15 11.40 5.01
C PRO A 213 2.53 12.24 3.89
N ASN A 214 3.19 12.30 2.71
CA ASN A 214 2.69 12.99 1.52
C ASN A 214 1.61 12.21 0.76
N ALA A 215 1.47 10.91 1.01
CA ALA A 215 0.59 10.05 0.23
C ALA A 215 -0.90 10.34 0.46
N ARG A 216 -1.68 10.09 -0.58
CA ARG A 216 -3.14 10.28 -0.60
C ARG A 216 -3.82 9.06 -1.20
N ALA A 217 -4.89 8.60 -0.56
CA ALA A 217 -5.69 7.51 -1.10
C ALA A 217 -7.19 7.81 -0.95
N ALA A 218 -7.96 7.57 -2.02
CA ALA A 218 -9.41 7.76 -2.03
C ALA A 218 -10.06 6.99 -3.20
N ILE A 219 -11.39 7.07 -3.29
CA ILE A 219 -12.14 6.53 -4.43
C ILE A 219 -11.76 7.25 -5.72
N MET A 220 -11.55 8.56 -5.65
CA MET A 220 -11.08 9.40 -6.76
C MET A 220 -10.31 10.61 -6.21
N GLY A 221 -9.52 11.26 -7.06
CA GLY A 221 -8.80 12.47 -6.68
C GLY A 221 -9.73 13.63 -6.34
N PRO A 222 -9.31 14.59 -5.50
CA PRO A 222 -10.13 15.70 -5.05
C PRO A 222 -10.73 16.52 -6.19
N GLU A 223 -9.95 16.82 -7.23
CA GLU A 223 -10.43 17.59 -8.38
C GLU A 223 -11.46 16.82 -9.23
N GLN A 224 -11.25 15.52 -9.42
CA GLN A 224 -12.18 14.65 -10.13
C GLN A 224 -13.51 14.56 -9.39
N ALA A 225 -13.48 14.42 -8.07
CA ALA A 225 -14.67 14.39 -7.23
C ALA A 225 -15.45 15.70 -7.32
N ALA A 226 -14.77 16.83 -7.13
CA ALA A 226 -15.37 18.16 -7.22
C ALA A 226 -15.97 18.44 -8.60
N THR A 227 -15.28 18.07 -9.67
CA THR A 227 -15.75 18.25 -11.03
C THR A 227 -16.96 17.37 -11.34
N THR A 228 -16.95 16.11 -10.93
CA THR A 228 -18.08 15.17 -11.12
C THR A 228 -19.32 15.68 -10.40
N LEU A 229 -19.21 16.10 -9.15
CA LEU A 229 -20.33 16.63 -8.38
C LEU A 229 -20.86 17.96 -8.94
N ALA A 230 -19.94 18.81 -9.45
CA ALA A 230 -20.33 20.05 -10.13
C ALA A 230 -21.13 19.78 -11.42
N LEU A 231 -20.73 18.79 -12.23
CA LEU A 231 -21.48 18.38 -13.42
C LEU A 231 -22.87 17.85 -13.07
N VAL A 232 -23.00 17.04 -12.02
CA VAL A 232 -24.30 16.55 -11.55
C VAL A 232 -25.18 17.73 -11.10
N ARG A 233 -24.62 18.68 -10.36
CA ARG A 233 -25.33 19.89 -9.91
C ARG A 233 -25.77 20.75 -11.08
N GLU A 234 -24.92 20.93 -12.08
CA GLU A 234 -25.24 21.67 -13.31
C GLU A 234 -26.42 21.05 -14.07
N GLN A 235 -26.44 19.74 -14.22
CA GLN A 235 -27.57 19.02 -14.84
C GLN A 235 -28.90 19.23 -14.09
N ILE A 236 -28.84 19.28 -12.76
CA ILE A 236 -30.04 19.57 -11.93
C ILE A 236 -30.52 21.00 -12.17
N LEU A 237 -29.60 21.99 -12.16
CA LEU A 237 -29.91 23.38 -12.38
C LEU A 237 -30.53 23.60 -13.79
N GLN A 238 -29.94 23.02 -14.82
CA GLN A 238 -30.42 23.09 -16.18
C GLN A 238 -31.86 22.57 -16.30
N ARG A 239 -32.22 21.48 -15.62
CA ARG A 239 -33.59 20.95 -15.60
C ARG A 239 -34.60 21.90 -14.95
N SER A 240 -34.14 22.76 -14.03
CA SER A 240 -34.97 23.79 -13.39
C SER A 240 -34.89 25.17 -14.09
N GLY A 241 -34.27 25.25 -15.28
CA GLY A 241 -34.08 26.49 -16.03
C GLY A 241 -33.11 27.46 -15.39
N GLN A 242 -32.27 27.00 -14.48
CA GLN A 242 -31.24 27.78 -13.78
C GLN A 242 -29.87 27.52 -14.37
N THR A 243 -29.01 28.53 -14.33
CA THR A 243 -27.60 28.45 -14.67
C THR A 243 -26.79 29.02 -13.50
N TRP A 244 -25.55 28.60 -13.38
CA TRP A 244 -24.62 29.20 -12.44
C TRP A 244 -23.39 29.77 -13.16
N SER A 245 -22.76 30.78 -12.55
CA SER A 245 -21.54 31.37 -13.04
C SER A 245 -20.33 30.49 -12.74
N ASP A 246 -19.22 30.73 -13.43
CA ASP A 246 -17.95 30.05 -13.13
C ASP A 246 -17.50 30.28 -11.68
N ALA A 247 -17.75 31.47 -11.13
CA ALA A 247 -17.45 31.79 -9.73
C ALA A 247 -18.26 30.93 -8.73
N GLU A 248 -19.56 30.78 -8.97
CA GLU A 248 -20.44 29.92 -8.16
C GLU A 248 -20.05 28.46 -8.29
N ARG A 249 -19.69 28.03 -9.49
CA ARG A 249 -19.19 26.67 -9.76
C ARG A 249 -17.91 26.39 -8.99
N GLU A 250 -16.96 27.32 -9.00
CA GLU A 250 -15.70 27.17 -8.29
C GLU A 250 -15.90 27.20 -6.76
N ALA A 251 -16.77 28.09 -6.28
CA ALA A 251 -17.17 28.12 -4.86
C ALA A 251 -17.84 26.84 -4.38
N PHE A 252 -18.60 26.17 -5.25
CA PHE A 252 -19.18 24.85 -4.95
C PHE A 252 -18.12 23.73 -4.91
N LYS A 253 -17.10 23.79 -5.78
CA LYS A 253 -16.05 22.78 -5.87
C LYS A 253 -15.07 22.82 -4.69
N GLN A 254 -14.78 24.01 -4.16
CA GLN A 254 -13.73 24.18 -3.15
C GLN A 254 -13.94 23.36 -1.88
N PRO A 255 -15.09 23.38 -1.20
CA PRO A 255 -15.31 22.58 0.01
C PRO A 255 -15.23 21.06 -0.25
N ILE A 256 -15.58 20.63 -1.46
CA ILE A 256 -15.47 19.21 -1.86
C ILE A 256 -14.00 18.82 -1.97
N ARG A 257 -13.17 19.65 -2.59
CA ARG A 257 -11.71 19.41 -2.67
C ARG A 257 -11.09 19.31 -1.29
N ASP A 258 -11.41 20.27 -0.41
CA ASP A 258 -10.87 20.33 0.95
C ASP A 258 -11.27 19.11 1.78
N GLU A 259 -12.50 18.66 1.64
CA GLU A 259 -13.00 17.45 2.30
C GLU A 259 -12.30 16.20 1.80
N TYR A 260 -12.18 16.01 0.49
CA TYR A 260 -11.50 14.87 -0.12
C TYR A 260 -10.01 14.86 0.23
N GLU A 261 -9.33 16.02 0.22
CA GLU A 261 -7.93 16.13 0.62
C GLU A 261 -7.71 15.70 2.08
N ARG A 262 -8.59 16.13 2.97
CA ARG A 262 -8.55 15.74 4.38
C ARG A 262 -8.76 14.25 4.58
N PHE A 263 -9.76 13.67 3.91
CA PHE A 263 -10.08 12.24 4.03
C PHE A 263 -9.04 11.34 3.36
N ALA A 264 -8.38 11.80 2.30
CA ALA A 264 -7.37 11.05 1.56
C ALA A 264 -6.02 10.95 2.29
N SER A 265 -5.81 11.74 3.35
CA SER A 265 -4.50 11.84 4.02
C SER A 265 -4.09 10.54 4.72
N ALA A 266 -2.78 10.27 4.77
CA ALA A 266 -2.20 9.13 5.47
C ALA A 266 -2.63 9.07 6.95
N TYR A 267 -2.72 10.22 7.61
CA TYR A 267 -3.12 10.30 9.02
C TYR A 267 -4.58 9.94 9.24
N ASN A 268 -5.48 10.32 8.32
CA ASN A 268 -6.87 9.87 8.39
C ASN A 268 -7.00 8.36 8.16
N PHE A 269 -6.21 7.79 7.24
CA PHE A 269 -6.17 6.35 7.02
C PHE A 269 -5.66 5.60 8.26
N ALA A 270 -4.60 6.11 8.89
CA ALA A 270 -4.05 5.53 10.12
C ALA A 270 -5.04 5.60 11.28
N SER A 271 -5.72 6.74 11.50
CA SER A 271 -6.71 6.90 12.57
C SER A 271 -7.92 5.96 12.45
N ARG A 272 -8.18 5.45 11.24
CA ARG A 272 -9.24 4.47 10.95
C ARG A 272 -8.74 3.03 10.87
N LEU A 273 -7.46 2.78 11.13
CA LEU A 273 -6.82 1.48 11.00
C LEU A 273 -6.93 0.88 9.57
N TRP A 274 -7.03 1.73 8.55
CA TRP A 274 -7.04 1.30 7.15
C TRP A 274 -5.65 0.99 6.63
N ILE A 275 -4.62 1.46 7.34
CA ILE A 275 -3.21 1.13 7.14
C ILE A 275 -2.58 0.72 8.46
N ASP A 276 -1.44 0.05 8.39
CA ASP A 276 -0.72 -0.44 9.56
C ASP A 276 0.22 0.64 10.15
N GLY A 277 0.52 1.69 9.39
CA GLY A 277 1.30 2.83 9.87
C GLY A 277 1.59 3.87 8.81
N VAL A 278 1.97 5.05 9.28
CA VAL A 278 2.57 6.12 8.47
C VAL A 278 4.08 6.01 8.65
N LEU A 279 4.82 5.77 7.57
CA LEU A 279 6.27 5.61 7.59
C LEU A 279 6.96 6.84 7.00
N ASP A 280 8.01 7.29 7.64
CA ASP A 280 8.99 8.10 6.96
C ASP A 280 9.61 7.29 5.80
N PRO A 281 9.86 7.90 4.62
CA PRO A 281 10.47 7.20 3.50
C PRO A 281 11.73 6.40 3.84
N LEU A 282 12.59 6.91 4.73
CA LEU A 282 13.81 6.21 5.19
C LEU A 282 13.53 4.98 6.06
N GLU A 283 12.39 4.95 6.75
CA GLU A 283 11.97 3.81 7.57
C GLU A 283 11.39 2.66 6.73
N THR A 284 11.17 2.87 5.43
CA THR A 284 10.55 1.87 4.54
C THR A 284 11.40 0.61 4.44
N ARG A 285 12.71 0.74 4.21
CA ARG A 285 13.61 -0.42 4.10
C ARG A 285 13.72 -1.21 5.42
N PRO A 286 13.96 -0.60 6.60
CA PRO A 286 13.94 -1.29 7.89
C PRO A 286 12.62 -1.99 8.19
N ALA A 287 11.48 -1.32 7.96
CA ALA A 287 10.16 -1.90 8.19
C ALA A 287 9.90 -3.13 7.29
N LEU A 288 10.22 -3.04 5.99
CA LEU A 288 10.10 -4.16 5.07
C LEU A 288 11.03 -5.32 5.46
N THR A 289 12.25 -5.03 5.91
CA THR A 289 13.19 -6.06 6.39
C THR A 289 12.61 -6.86 7.54
N LEU A 290 12.03 -6.19 8.54
CA LEU A 290 11.38 -6.84 9.68
C LEU A 290 10.22 -7.74 9.24
N LEU A 291 9.39 -7.25 8.33
CA LEU A 291 8.24 -7.99 7.81
C LEU A 291 8.65 -9.20 6.95
N LEU A 292 9.68 -9.06 6.13
CA LEU A 292 10.24 -10.16 5.34
C LEU A 292 10.85 -11.23 6.24
N GLU A 293 11.56 -10.84 7.30
CA GLU A 293 12.09 -11.77 8.31
C GLU A 293 10.95 -12.55 8.97
N ALA A 294 9.89 -11.88 9.42
CA ALA A 294 8.73 -12.53 10.04
C ALA A 294 8.06 -13.50 9.06
N ALA A 295 7.82 -13.07 7.83
CA ALA A 295 7.19 -13.89 6.79
C ALA A 295 8.07 -15.08 6.38
N SER A 296 9.40 -14.95 6.44
CA SER A 296 10.33 -16.05 6.11
C SER A 296 10.18 -17.26 7.04
N ARG A 297 9.64 -17.06 8.23
CA ARG A 297 9.44 -18.09 9.24
C ARG A 297 8.00 -18.60 9.32
N THR A 298 7.11 -18.06 8.49
CA THR A 298 5.70 -18.45 8.44
C THR A 298 5.48 -19.40 7.25
N PRO A 299 4.79 -20.53 7.45
CA PRO A 299 4.40 -21.39 6.35
C PRO A 299 3.53 -20.66 5.33
N SER A 300 3.69 -20.95 4.05
CA SER A 300 2.79 -20.45 3.01
C SER A 300 2.16 -21.59 2.23
N GLU A 301 0.94 -21.36 1.79
CA GLU A 301 0.29 -22.26 0.84
C GLU A 301 0.72 -21.90 -0.59
N ALA A 302 0.82 -22.93 -1.45
CA ALA A 302 1.13 -22.68 -2.86
C ALA A 302 0.03 -21.86 -3.53
N THR A 303 0.42 -20.85 -4.30
CA THR A 303 -0.51 -20.06 -5.11
C THR A 303 -1.09 -20.93 -6.22
N ARG A 304 -2.42 -20.93 -6.34
CA ARG A 304 -3.15 -21.60 -7.43
C ARG A 304 -3.76 -20.53 -8.35
N LEU A 305 -3.04 -20.20 -9.40
CA LEU A 305 -3.55 -19.31 -10.47
C LEU A 305 -4.21 -20.15 -11.57
N GLY A 306 -5.33 -19.68 -12.07
CA GLY A 306 -5.93 -20.21 -13.29
C GLY A 306 -5.08 -19.86 -14.53
N VAL A 307 -5.41 -20.44 -15.68
CA VAL A 307 -4.74 -20.08 -16.96
C VAL A 307 -5.16 -18.67 -17.36
N MET A 308 -4.24 -17.74 -17.22
CA MET A 308 -4.42 -16.35 -17.65
C MET A 308 -3.82 -16.17 -19.03
N ARG A 309 -4.64 -16.22 -20.08
CA ARG A 309 -4.18 -15.92 -21.43
C ARG A 309 -3.81 -14.44 -21.52
N MET A 310 -2.56 -14.16 -21.87
CA MET A 310 -2.00 -12.82 -22.05
C MET A 310 -2.25 -12.30 -23.47
#